data_125d77f4741ddc05478d92fd381b4b75
#
_entry.id   125d77f4741ddc05478d92fd381b4b75
#
_cell.length_a   1.000
_cell.length_b   1.000
_cell.length_c   1.000
_cell.angle_alpha   90.00
_cell.angle_beta   90.00
_cell.angle_gamma   90.00
#
_symmetry.space_group_name_H-M   'P 1'
#
loop_
_entity.id
_entity.type
_entity.pdbx_description
1 polymer ?
#
loop_
_entity_poly.entity_id
_entity_poly.type
_entity_poly.pdbx_seq_one_letter_code
_entity_poly.pdbx_strand_id
1 'polypeptide(L)'
;METWKTNLDETKKRYIDWWNHKGIILNMWEHFQEDVKPHADIPAPSPAKDLNQKWFDPQWRAEYLDWYVAHSSLKADILPVANTQLGPGSLAAILGGVFEGGEDTIWIHPDPDFNDEIVFNPEHPNWILHKELLKVCKAKANGHYYVGMPDLMEGLDVLAALKGTDKVLLDTVMQPEVLEQQMQQINDIYFKVFDELYDIIREGDEMAFCYFSSWAPGKMSKLQSDISTMISEDDYRRFVQPFIREQCQKIDYTLYHLDGVGAMHHLPALLEIEELNAIQWTPGVGEPQGGSPKWYDLYKKILAGGKSIMACWVTLDELKPLLDNIGADGVHLEMDFHNEREVEQAMRIVEEYSSSSSDVSKEDLSKEEAAATKQETIVVKDSAAAGNEALKPLFNAIVDGKLEPAVEVTKKAIAEGVQPQEIINNYMIKAMGEVGQRFQDGKAFVPQLLMAGRAMKGALELLKPYLQGSASTTIGKVVIGTVKGDLHDIGKNLVASMLEGCGFEVINIGIDVSCDKFVEEVKKNKADILCMSALLTTTMTYMQEVINALEAAGIRHQVKVMIGGAPVSQGFADEIGADGYSDNANTAVAVAKELMGLHQ
;
A
#
# COMPACT_ATOMS: atom_id res chain seq x y z
N MET A 1 12.35 -23.37 -26.81
CA MET A 1 11.78 -22.03 -27.05
C MET A 1 12.64 -21.30 -28.07
N GLU A 2 12.10 -20.83 -29.17
CA GLU A 2 12.81 -19.95 -30.12
C GLU A 2 12.63 -18.50 -29.66
N THR A 3 13.32 -18.18 -28.56
CA THR A 3 13.12 -16.91 -27.86
C THR A 3 13.71 -15.72 -28.61
N TRP A 4 13.10 -14.56 -28.45
CA TRP A 4 13.65 -13.28 -28.94
C TRP A 4 14.88 -12.81 -28.16
N LYS A 5 15.10 -13.30 -26.94
CA LYS A 5 16.27 -12.97 -26.11
C LYS A 5 17.44 -13.88 -26.45
N THR A 6 18.50 -13.32 -27.03
CA THR A 6 19.66 -14.07 -27.54
C THR A 6 20.56 -14.67 -26.46
N ASN A 7 20.61 -14.04 -25.26
CA ASN A 7 21.39 -14.49 -24.12
C ASN A 7 20.52 -15.08 -22.98
N LEU A 8 19.38 -15.71 -23.32
CA LEU A 8 18.42 -16.20 -22.33
C LEU A 8 19.05 -17.23 -21.35
N ASP A 9 19.88 -18.15 -21.84
CA ASP A 9 20.49 -19.17 -20.99
C ASP A 9 21.46 -18.58 -19.94
N GLU A 10 22.19 -17.53 -20.32
CA GLU A 10 23.06 -16.80 -19.38
C GLU A 10 22.25 -16.00 -18.36
N THR A 11 21.16 -15.37 -18.81
CA THR A 11 20.21 -14.70 -17.91
C THR A 11 19.61 -15.66 -16.91
N LYS A 12 19.10 -16.81 -17.36
CA LYS A 12 18.57 -17.86 -16.47
C LYS A 12 19.58 -18.33 -15.44
N LYS A 13 20.85 -18.50 -15.84
CA LYS A 13 21.92 -18.87 -14.91
C LYS A 13 22.09 -17.80 -13.82
N ARG A 14 22.11 -16.50 -14.20
CA ARG A 14 22.22 -15.41 -13.23
C ARG A 14 21.01 -15.36 -12.28
N TYR A 15 19.79 -15.65 -12.78
CA TYR A 15 18.62 -15.78 -11.90
C TYR A 15 18.75 -16.93 -10.91
N ILE A 16 19.24 -18.11 -11.36
CA ILE A 16 19.52 -19.24 -10.46
C ILE A 16 20.56 -18.87 -9.41
N ASP A 17 21.64 -18.18 -9.79
CA ASP A 17 22.67 -17.69 -8.87
C ASP A 17 22.05 -16.72 -7.85
N TRP A 18 21.23 -15.77 -8.31
CA TRP A 18 20.54 -14.80 -7.43
C TRP A 18 19.57 -15.47 -6.45
N TRP A 19 18.77 -16.42 -6.90
CA TRP A 19 17.91 -17.23 -6.01
C TRP A 19 18.72 -18.00 -4.95
N ASN A 20 20.00 -18.28 -5.22
CA ASN A 20 20.94 -18.88 -4.29
C ASN A 20 21.82 -17.83 -3.57
N HIS A 21 21.37 -16.59 -3.49
CA HIS A 21 22.03 -15.48 -2.79
C HIS A 21 23.44 -15.15 -3.35
N LYS A 22 23.61 -15.25 -4.67
CA LYS A 22 24.86 -14.98 -5.38
C LYS A 22 24.65 -14.10 -6.59
N GLY A 23 25.70 -13.32 -6.94
CA GLY A 23 25.73 -12.55 -8.17
C GLY A 23 24.69 -11.45 -8.26
N ILE A 24 24.66 -10.81 -9.43
CA ILE A 24 23.84 -9.63 -9.73
C ILE A 24 22.89 -9.94 -10.88
N ILE A 25 21.65 -9.51 -10.75
CA ILE A 25 20.70 -9.35 -11.85
C ILE A 25 20.63 -7.87 -12.23
N LEU A 26 20.75 -7.59 -13.51
CA LEU A 26 20.61 -6.25 -14.08
C LEU A 26 19.38 -6.21 -14.98
N ASN A 27 18.29 -5.73 -14.44
CA ASN A 27 16.98 -5.64 -15.09
C ASN A 27 16.50 -4.18 -15.15
N MET A 28 15.32 -3.91 -15.68
CA MET A 28 14.65 -2.61 -15.65
C MET A 28 13.13 -2.77 -15.51
N TRP A 29 12.52 -1.77 -14.90
CA TRP A 29 11.08 -1.75 -14.67
C TRP A 29 10.27 -1.61 -15.96
N GLU A 30 10.63 -0.64 -16.80
CA GLU A 30 9.95 -0.37 -18.06
C GLU A 30 10.89 -0.64 -19.24
N HIS A 31 10.37 -1.26 -20.28
CA HIS A 31 11.12 -1.57 -21.47
C HIS A 31 11.12 -0.39 -22.45
N PHE A 32 12.27 -0.10 -23.06
CA PHE A 32 12.36 0.92 -24.10
C PHE A 32 11.59 0.49 -25.35
N GLN A 33 10.82 1.42 -25.91
CA GLN A 33 10.10 1.22 -27.16
C GLN A 33 10.58 2.14 -28.29
N GLU A 34 11.13 3.31 -27.95
CA GLU A 34 11.50 4.32 -28.94
C GLU A 34 12.75 3.94 -29.73
N ASP A 35 13.78 3.43 -29.06
CA ASP A 35 15.10 3.14 -29.62
C ASP A 35 15.29 1.68 -30.05
N VAL A 36 14.36 0.79 -29.71
CA VAL A 36 14.49 -0.66 -29.92
C VAL A 36 13.37 -1.15 -30.82
N LYS A 37 13.72 -1.71 -31.97
CA LYS A 37 12.75 -2.29 -32.93
C LYS A 37 13.27 -3.62 -33.48
N PRO A 38 13.59 -4.60 -32.63
CA PRO A 38 14.16 -5.88 -33.11
C PRO A 38 13.18 -6.65 -33.99
N HIS A 39 11.86 -6.50 -33.79
CA HIS A 39 10.80 -7.17 -34.53
C HIS A 39 9.79 -6.17 -35.09
N ALA A 40 10.28 -5.21 -35.90
CA ALA A 40 9.48 -4.11 -36.47
C ALA A 40 8.36 -4.57 -37.42
N ASP A 41 8.33 -5.85 -37.80
CA ASP A 41 7.28 -6.49 -38.58
C ASP A 41 6.03 -6.80 -37.77
N ILE A 42 6.09 -6.73 -36.43
CA ILE A 42 4.93 -6.87 -35.55
C ILE A 42 4.29 -5.48 -35.35
N PRO A 43 3.11 -5.23 -35.93
CA PRO A 43 2.48 -3.91 -35.86
C PRO A 43 1.81 -3.69 -34.50
N ALA A 44 1.75 -2.42 -34.07
CA ALA A 44 0.90 -2.04 -32.96
C ALA A 44 -0.57 -2.38 -33.27
N PRO A 45 -1.35 -2.85 -32.29
CA PRO A 45 -2.80 -2.99 -32.46
C PRO A 45 -3.45 -1.61 -32.67
N SER A 46 -4.65 -1.60 -33.23
CA SER A 46 -5.46 -0.38 -33.25
C SER A 46 -5.69 0.09 -31.81
N PRO A 47 -5.73 1.42 -31.55
CA PRO A 47 -6.04 1.93 -30.23
C PRO A 47 -7.32 1.30 -29.65
N ALA A 48 -7.32 1.01 -28.37
CA ALA A 48 -8.51 0.49 -27.69
C ALA A 48 -9.67 1.48 -27.81
N LYS A 49 -10.88 0.99 -28.00
CA LYS A 49 -12.08 1.83 -28.17
C LYS A 49 -12.49 2.48 -26.84
N ASP A 50 -12.26 1.79 -25.76
CA ASP A 50 -12.60 2.19 -24.41
C ASP A 50 -11.75 1.41 -23.38
N LEU A 51 -11.91 1.72 -22.09
CA LEU A 51 -11.19 1.05 -21.00
C LEU A 51 -11.57 -0.43 -20.88
N ASN A 52 -12.78 -0.82 -21.25
CA ASN A 52 -13.18 -2.24 -21.23
C ASN A 52 -12.38 -3.05 -22.24
N GLN A 53 -12.21 -2.54 -23.47
CA GLN A 53 -11.35 -3.21 -24.45
C GLN A 53 -9.90 -3.19 -24.01
N LYS A 54 -9.41 -2.05 -23.50
CA LYS A 54 -8.03 -1.90 -23.03
C LYS A 54 -7.66 -2.95 -21.99
N TRP A 55 -8.56 -3.23 -21.05
CA TRP A 55 -8.25 -4.06 -19.90
C TRP A 55 -8.82 -5.49 -19.97
N PHE A 56 -10.03 -5.65 -20.52
CA PHE A 56 -10.81 -6.89 -20.38
C PHE A 56 -11.06 -7.64 -21.71
N ASP A 57 -10.49 -7.18 -22.84
CA ASP A 57 -10.53 -7.92 -24.08
C ASP A 57 -9.24 -8.77 -24.25
N PRO A 58 -9.28 -10.10 -24.06
CA PRO A 58 -8.10 -10.95 -24.11
C PRO A 58 -7.37 -10.89 -25.46
N GLN A 59 -8.11 -10.74 -26.57
CA GLN A 59 -7.52 -10.70 -27.90
C GLN A 59 -6.74 -9.39 -28.11
N TRP A 60 -7.34 -8.26 -27.79
CA TRP A 60 -6.69 -6.96 -27.89
C TRP A 60 -5.45 -6.87 -26.96
N ARG A 61 -5.59 -7.37 -25.73
CA ARG A 61 -4.49 -7.42 -24.76
C ARG A 61 -3.33 -8.26 -25.27
N ALA A 62 -3.60 -9.44 -25.83
CA ALA A 62 -2.55 -10.30 -26.37
C ALA A 62 -1.83 -9.65 -27.57
N GLU A 63 -2.55 -8.97 -28.46
CA GLU A 63 -1.96 -8.20 -29.58
C GLU A 63 -1.08 -7.04 -29.08
N TYR A 64 -1.54 -6.31 -28.07
CA TYR A 64 -0.79 -5.23 -27.44
C TYR A 64 0.48 -5.72 -26.76
N LEU A 65 0.39 -6.80 -25.98
CA LEU A 65 1.53 -7.38 -25.26
C LEU A 65 2.55 -8.00 -26.20
N ASP A 66 2.12 -8.63 -27.28
CA ASP A 66 3.00 -9.14 -28.34
C ASP A 66 3.81 -7.99 -28.99
N TRP A 67 3.11 -6.94 -29.37
CA TRP A 67 3.75 -5.73 -29.91
C TRP A 67 4.70 -5.09 -28.88
N TYR A 68 4.28 -4.95 -27.64
CA TYR A 68 5.08 -4.34 -26.58
C TYR A 68 6.40 -5.11 -26.35
N VAL A 69 6.33 -6.43 -26.18
CA VAL A 69 7.52 -7.26 -25.97
C VAL A 69 8.41 -7.28 -27.22
N ALA A 70 7.84 -7.32 -28.40
CA ALA A 70 8.57 -7.27 -29.67
C ALA A 70 9.39 -5.98 -29.87
N HIS A 71 8.98 -4.88 -29.21
CA HIS A 71 9.64 -3.58 -29.31
C HIS A 71 10.40 -3.22 -28.02
N SER A 72 10.55 -4.16 -27.09
CA SER A 72 11.27 -3.96 -25.83
C SER A 72 12.77 -4.20 -25.97
N SER A 73 13.59 -3.53 -25.15
CA SER A 73 14.99 -3.88 -24.98
C SER A 73 15.11 -5.23 -24.24
N LEU A 74 15.95 -6.13 -24.78
CA LEU A 74 16.20 -7.44 -24.18
C LEU A 74 17.69 -7.63 -23.84
N LYS A 75 18.43 -6.52 -23.71
CA LYS A 75 19.82 -6.52 -23.25
C LYS A 75 19.93 -6.87 -21.76
N ALA A 76 21.15 -7.06 -21.28
CA ALA A 76 21.43 -7.46 -19.89
C ALA A 76 20.57 -8.65 -19.43
N ASP A 77 19.89 -8.55 -18.30
CA ASP A 77 18.98 -9.57 -17.78
C ASP A 77 17.49 -9.25 -18.01
N ILE A 78 17.21 -8.22 -18.81
CA ILE A 78 15.84 -7.83 -19.16
C ILE A 78 15.16 -8.98 -19.90
N LEU A 79 14.10 -9.51 -19.30
CA LEU A 79 13.39 -10.68 -19.82
C LEU A 79 12.22 -10.30 -20.74
N PRO A 80 11.98 -11.06 -21.80
CA PRO A 80 10.80 -10.91 -22.62
C PRO A 80 9.59 -11.51 -21.89
N VAL A 81 8.86 -10.69 -21.14
CA VAL A 81 7.69 -11.11 -20.35
C VAL A 81 6.48 -10.27 -20.74
N ALA A 82 5.40 -10.92 -21.14
CA ALA A 82 4.11 -10.28 -21.33
C ALA A 82 3.46 -9.99 -19.97
N ASN A 83 3.19 -8.72 -19.69
CA ASN A 83 2.51 -8.30 -18.46
C ASN A 83 1.00 -8.50 -18.56
N THR A 84 0.53 -9.65 -18.06
CA THR A 84 -0.87 -10.07 -18.11
C THR A 84 -1.71 -9.55 -16.94
N GLN A 85 -1.16 -8.69 -16.12
CA GLN A 85 -1.82 -8.17 -14.94
C GLN A 85 -3.17 -7.49 -15.25
N LEU A 86 -4.16 -7.77 -14.43
CA LEU A 86 -5.46 -7.09 -14.38
C LEU A 86 -5.57 -6.28 -13.06
N GLY A 87 -4.58 -5.41 -12.82
CA GLY A 87 -4.41 -4.69 -11.56
C GLY A 87 -3.81 -5.55 -10.45
N PRO A 88 -3.35 -4.96 -9.36
CA PRO A 88 -2.99 -5.69 -8.16
C PRO A 88 -4.24 -6.32 -7.54
N GLY A 89 -4.12 -7.54 -7.00
CA GLY A 89 -5.21 -8.19 -6.29
C GLY A 89 -6.17 -9.00 -7.15
N SER A 90 -5.67 -9.63 -8.23
CA SER A 90 -6.49 -10.50 -9.09
C SER A 90 -7.29 -11.55 -8.30
N LEU A 91 -6.78 -12.07 -7.17
CA LEU A 91 -7.50 -13.05 -6.36
C LEU A 91 -8.77 -12.46 -5.73
N ALA A 92 -8.73 -11.21 -5.27
CA ALA A 92 -9.92 -10.54 -4.75
C ALA A 92 -11.02 -10.42 -5.83
N ALA A 93 -10.65 -10.06 -7.06
CA ALA A 93 -11.59 -10.00 -8.16
C ALA A 93 -12.16 -11.39 -8.54
N ILE A 94 -11.35 -12.45 -8.48
CA ILE A 94 -11.78 -13.84 -8.70
C ILE A 94 -12.77 -14.29 -7.61
N LEU A 95 -12.63 -13.75 -6.40
CA LEU A 95 -13.50 -14.05 -5.25
C LEU A 95 -14.75 -13.15 -5.16
N GLY A 96 -14.96 -12.22 -6.09
CA GLY A 96 -16.17 -11.43 -6.19
C GLY A 96 -15.99 -9.92 -6.08
N GLY A 97 -14.73 -9.43 -5.92
CA GLY A 97 -14.44 -8.01 -5.99
C GLY A 97 -14.78 -7.42 -7.37
N VAL A 98 -15.20 -6.17 -7.37
CA VAL A 98 -15.67 -5.47 -8.56
C VAL A 98 -14.52 -4.74 -9.25
N PHE A 99 -14.25 -5.06 -10.52
CA PHE A 99 -13.27 -4.36 -11.34
C PHE A 99 -13.74 -2.97 -11.76
N GLU A 100 -12.85 -2.00 -11.62
CA GLU A 100 -12.98 -0.67 -12.22
C GLU A 100 -11.69 -0.33 -12.97
N GLY A 101 -11.77 -0.19 -14.30
CA GLY A 101 -10.64 0.15 -15.16
C GLY A 101 -10.39 1.65 -15.15
N GLY A 102 -9.19 2.07 -14.73
CA GLY A 102 -8.66 3.42 -14.92
C GLY A 102 -7.80 3.55 -16.17
N GLU A 103 -7.23 4.73 -16.41
CA GLU A 103 -6.32 4.94 -17.56
C GLU A 103 -5.04 4.11 -17.42
N ASP A 104 -4.43 4.06 -16.23
CA ASP A 104 -3.12 3.45 -16.01
C ASP A 104 -3.16 2.14 -15.23
N THR A 105 -4.26 1.86 -14.53
CA THR A 105 -4.40 0.65 -13.71
C THR A 105 -5.85 0.22 -13.58
N ILE A 106 -6.08 -0.93 -12.93
CA ILE A 106 -7.39 -1.44 -12.56
C ILE A 106 -7.50 -1.40 -11.04
N TRP A 107 -8.65 -0.97 -10.56
CA TRP A 107 -9.01 -1.01 -9.14
C TRP A 107 -9.98 -2.14 -8.87
N ILE A 108 -9.93 -2.65 -7.64
CA ILE A 108 -10.85 -3.68 -7.16
C ILE A 108 -11.56 -3.12 -5.95
N HIS A 109 -12.87 -3.00 -6.06
CA HIS A 109 -13.73 -2.47 -5.01
C HIS A 109 -14.51 -3.59 -4.31
N PRO A 110 -14.87 -3.39 -3.04
CA PRO A 110 -15.79 -4.28 -2.35
C PRO A 110 -17.09 -4.43 -3.12
N ASP A 111 -17.60 -5.66 -3.23
CA ASP A 111 -18.97 -5.89 -3.65
C ASP A 111 -19.91 -5.46 -2.50
N PRO A 112 -20.85 -4.52 -2.72
CA PRO A 112 -21.80 -4.12 -1.69
C PRO A 112 -22.63 -5.27 -1.11
N ASP A 113 -22.81 -6.35 -1.89
CA ASP A 113 -23.56 -7.55 -1.52
C ASP A 113 -22.67 -8.64 -0.88
N PHE A 114 -21.37 -8.37 -0.66
CA PHE A 114 -20.45 -9.31 -0.03
C PHE A 114 -20.90 -9.65 1.40
N ASN A 115 -21.13 -10.94 1.64
CA ASN A 115 -21.74 -11.45 2.88
C ASN A 115 -20.72 -12.05 3.87
N ASP A 116 -19.44 -11.71 3.74
CA ASP A 116 -18.32 -12.25 4.54
C ASP A 116 -17.99 -13.74 4.31
N GLU A 117 -18.61 -14.41 3.33
CA GLU A 117 -18.29 -15.78 2.95
C GLU A 117 -17.21 -15.83 1.86
N ILE A 118 -16.13 -16.53 2.13
CA ILE A 118 -15.03 -16.74 1.17
C ILE A 118 -15.30 -18.02 0.38
N VAL A 119 -15.80 -17.87 -0.85
CA VAL A 119 -16.17 -18.99 -1.71
C VAL A 119 -15.55 -18.84 -3.10
N PHE A 120 -14.81 -19.85 -3.53
CA PHE A 120 -14.31 -19.91 -4.90
C PHE A 120 -15.38 -20.48 -5.84
N ASN A 121 -15.80 -19.65 -6.79
CA ASN A 121 -16.72 -20.06 -7.86
C ASN A 121 -15.95 -20.26 -9.18
N PRO A 122 -15.80 -21.51 -9.69
CA PRO A 122 -15.09 -21.79 -10.94
C PRO A 122 -15.79 -21.21 -12.19
N GLU A 123 -17.08 -20.85 -12.09
CA GLU A 123 -17.85 -20.21 -13.17
C GLU A 123 -17.87 -18.67 -13.04
N HIS A 124 -17.11 -18.09 -12.08
CA HIS A 124 -17.08 -16.62 -11.91
C HIS A 124 -16.49 -15.96 -13.17
N PRO A 125 -17.11 -14.91 -13.71
CA PRO A 125 -16.66 -14.26 -14.95
C PRO A 125 -15.21 -13.80 -14.91
N ASN A 126 -14.76 -13.24 -13.77
CA ASN A 126 -13.38 -12.78 -13.60
C ASN A 126 -12.38 -13.95 -13.62
N TRP A 127 -12.73 -15.10 -13.07
CA TRP A 127 -11.90 -16.30 -13.16
C TRP A 127 -11.77 -16.82 -14.59
N ILE A 128 -12.88 -16.84 -15.31
CA ILE A 128 -12.91 -17.23 -16.74
C ILE A 128 -12.03 -16.25 -17.55
N LEU A 129 -12.17 -14.95 -17.31
CA LEU A 129 -11.41 -13.91 -17.99
C LEU A 129 -9.89 -14.07 -17.79
N HIS A 130 -9.43 -14.30 -16.54
CA HIS A 130 -8.01 -14.53 -16.26
C HIS A 130 -7.45 -15.73 -17.06
N LYS A 131 -8.17 -16.85 -17.03
CA LYS A 131 -7.72 -18.05 -17.78
C LYS A 131 -7.75 -17.82 -19.29
N GLU A 132 -8.73 -17.12 -19.81
CA GLU A 132 -8.83 -16.83 -21.23
C GLU A 132 -7.70 -15.90 -21.69
N LEU A 133 -7.45 -14.82 -20.95
CA LEU A 133 -6.35 -13.89 -21.21
C LEU A 133 -5.02 -14.63 -21.29
N LEU A 134 -4.69 -15.44 -20.28
CA LEU A 134 -3.43 -16.19 -20.27
C LEU A 134 -3.32 -17.17 -21.43
N LYS A 135 -4.39 -17.88 -21.79
CA LYS A 135 -4.40 -18.82 -22.94
C LYS A 135 -4.19 -18.10 -24.27
N VAL A 136 -4.86 -16.96 -24.46
CA VAL A 136 -4.71 -16.17 -25.69
C VAL A 136 -3.30 -15.60 -25.79
N CYS A 137 -2.76 -15.03 -24.69
CA CYS A 137 -1.39 -14.54 -24.62
C CYS A 137 -0.38 -15.68 -24.87
N LYS A 138 -0.59 -16.89 -24.29
CA LYS A 138 0.29 -18.04 -24.49
C LYS A 138 0.32 -18.52 -25.94
N ALA A 139 -0.83 -18.57 -26.58
CA ALA A 139 -0.93 -18.90 -28.00
C ALA A 139 -0.23 -17.87 -28.89
N LYS A 140 -0.36 -16.57 -28.53
CA LYS A 140 0.26 -15.47 -29.26
C LYS A 140 1.78 -15.45 -29.08
N ALA A 141 2.26 -15.69 -27.85
CA ALA A 141 3.69 -15.74 -27.55
C ALA A 141 4.44 -16.80 -28.36
N ASN A 142 3.79 -17.92 -28.67
CA ASN A 142 4.32 -19.00 -29.52
C ASN A 142 5.78 -19.41 -29.19
N GLY A 143 6.18 -19.30 -27.90
CA GLY A 143 7.52 -19.62 -27.43
C GLY A 143 8.58 -18.54 -27.66
N HIS A 144 8.23 -17.34 -28.13
CA HIS A 144 9.18 -16.24 -28.33
C HIS A 144 9.46 -15.48 -27.02
N TYR A 145 8.48 -15.46 -26.11
CA TYR A 145 8.56 -14.77 -24.83
C TYR A 145 7.70 -15.48 -23.77
N TYR A 146 7.93 -15.14 -22.51
CA TYR A 146 7.13 -15.66 -21.39
C TYR A 146 5.80 -14.92 -21.25
N VAL A 147 4.78 -15.65 -20.86
CA VAL A 147 3.53 -15.06 -20.35
C VAL A 147 3.67 -14.99 -18.84
N GLY A 148 3.68 -13.78 -18.29
CA GLY A 148 3.87 -13.60 -16.86
C GLY A 148 2.67 -14.06 -16.03
N MET A 149 2.93 -14.62 -14.84
CA MET A 149 1.90 -14.88 -13.83
C MET A 149 1.32 -13.53 -13.36
N PRO A 150 -0.02 -13.35 -13.37
CA PRO A 150 -0.62 -12.15 -12.80
C PRO A 150 -0.44 -12.09 -11.29
N ASP A 151 -0.45 -10.87 -10.75
CA ASP A 151 -0.37 -10.64 -9.32
C ASP A 151 -1.68 -11.01 -8.63
N LEU A 152 -1.64 -12.02 -7.77
CA LEU A 152 -2.83 -12.50 -7.07
C LEU A 152 -3.10 -11.71 -5.79
N MET A 153 -2.06 -11.19 -5.15
CA MET A 153 -2.05 -10.71 -3.76
C MET A 153 -2.53 -11.78 -2.76
N GLU A 154 -2.43 -11.51 -1.48
CA GLU A 154 -2.74 -12.47 -0.43
C GLU A 154 -3.61 -11.89 0.68
N GLY A 155 -4.21 -12.80 1.40
CA GLY A 155 -4.74 -12.68 2.74
C GLY A 155 -5.46 -11.39 3.09
N LEU A 156 -4.82 -10.54 3.89
CA LEU A 156 -5.43 -9.31 4.38
C LEU A 156 -5.76 -8.31 3.25
N ASP A 157 -4.92 -8.22 2.23
CA ASP A 157 -5.16 -7.32 1.10
C ASP A 157 -6.36 -7.78 0.28
N VAL A 158 -6.50 -9.10 0.10
CA VAL A 158 -7.70 -9.69 -0.54
C VAL A 158 -8.96 -9.38 0.26
N LEU A 159 -8.91 -9.54 1.59
CA LEU A 159 -10.04 -9.20 2.46
C LEU A 159 -10.35 -7.71 2.44
N ALA A 160 -9.34 -6.84 2.41
CA ALA A 160 -9.53 -5.40 2.31
C ALA A 160 -10.22 -5.02 0.99
N ALA A 161 -9.83 -5.65 -0.11
CA ALA A 161 -10.47 -5.45 -1.41
C ALA A 161 -11.91 -6.00 -1.47
N LEU A 162 -12.25 -7.05 -0.68
CA LEU A 162 -13.59 -7.64 -0.66
C LEU A 162 -14.56 -6.94 0.29
N LYS A 163 -14.09 -6.51 1.48
CA LYS A 163 -15.00 -5.99 2.54
C LYS A 163 -14.63 -4.61 3.09
N GLY A 164 -13.58 -4.01 2.56
CA GLY A 164 -13.08 -2.69 2.97
C GLY A 164 -12.02 -2.75 4.07
N THR A 165 -11.01 -1.89 3.94
CA THR A 165 -9.84 -1.81 4.82
C THR A 165 -10.22 -1.60 6.28
N ASP A 166 -11.10 -0.64 6.58
CA ASP A 166 -11.52 -0.32 7.97
C ASP A 166 -12.14 -1.53 8.67
N LYS A 167 -12.94 -2.32 7.94
CA LYS A 167 -13.58 -3.51 8.47
C LYS A 167 -12.56 -4.60 8.81
N VAL A 168 -11.58 -4.83 7.92
CA VAL A 168 -10.50 -5.80 8.16
C VAL A 168 -9.67 -5.39 9.37
N LEU A 169 -9.31 -4.11 9.49
CA LEU A 169 -8.54 -3.58 10.61
C LEU A 169 -9.30 -3.69 11.95
N LEU A 170 -10.61 -3.46 11.95
CA LEU A 170 -11.44 -3.69 13.14
C LEU A 170 -11.53 -5.18 13.49
N ASP A 171 -11.59 -6.07 12.50
CA ASP A 171 -11.70 -7.51 12.72
C ASP A 171 -10.45 -8.10 13.39
N THR A 172 -9.26 -7.50 13.23
CA THR A 172 -8.06 -7.92 13.98
C THR A 172 -8.27 -7.89 15.51
N VAL A 173 -9.13 -7.00 15.99
CA VAL A 173 -9.43 -6.81 17.42
C VAL A 173 -10.77 -7.42 17.81
N MET A 174 -11.79 -7.26 16.95
CA MET A 174 -13.17 -7.61 17.30
C MET A 174 -13.54 -9.07 17.01
N GLN A 175 -12.96 -9.64 15.93
CA GLN A 175 -13.29 -10.98 15.45
C GLN A 175 -12.02 -11.73 14.98
N PRO A 176 -10.95 -11.76 15.79
CA PRO A 176 -9.65 -12.28 15.34
C PRO A 176 -9.71 -13.74 14.86
N GLU A 177 -10.52 -14.60 15.49
CA GLU A 177 -10.65 -16.01 15.10
C GLU A 177 -11.41 -16.16 13.77
N VAL A 178 -12.38 -15.29 13.48
CA VAL A 178 -13.08 -15.26 12.18
C VAL A 178 -12.13 -14.79 11.09
N LEU A 179 -11.33 -13.76 11.39
CA LEU A 179 -10.32 -13.25 10.49
C LEU A 179 -9.29 -14.33 10.11
N GLU A 180 -8.76 -15.07 11.11
CA GLU A 180 -7.84 -16.19 10.90
C GLU A 180 -8.47 -17.28 10.00
N GLN A 181 -9.74 -17.61 10.21
CA GLN A 181 -10.46 -18.58 9.36
C GLN A 181 -10.60 -18.09 7.91
N GLN A 182 -10.95 -16.82 7.72
CA GLN A 182 -11.03 -16.22 6.37
C GLN A 182 -9.67 -16.19 5.69
N MET A 183 -8.61 -15.86 6.41
CA MET A 183 -7.23 -15.89 5.92
C MET A 183 -6.84 -17.30 5.44
N GLN A 184 -7.15 -18.34 6.22
CA GLN A 184 -6.87 -19.74 5.82
C GLN A 184 -7.66 -20.12 4.56
N GLN A 185 -8.94 -19.75 4.47
CA GLN A 185 -9.76 -20.03 3.29
C GLN A 185 -9.18 -19.37 2.02
N ILE A 186 -8.76 -18.11 2.14
CA ILE A 186 -8.12 -17.40 1.02
C ILE A 186 -6.82 -18.08 0.63
N ASN A 187 -5.99 -18.48 1.60
CA ASN A 187 -4.71 -19.13 1.33
C ASN A 187 -4.89 -20.50 0.63
N ASP A 188 -5.90 -21.28 1.03
CA ASP A 188 -6.24 -22.53 0.38
C ASP A 188 -6.70 -22.32 -1.10
N ILE A 189 -7.49 -21.27 -1.32
CA ILE A 189 -7.93 -20.89 -2.67
C ILE A 189 -6.78 -20.35 -3.50
N TYR A 190 -5.88 -19.58 -2.89
CA TYR A 190 -4.69 -19.04 -3.53
C TYR A 190 -3.88 -20.15 -4.21
N PHE A 191 -3.56 -21.24 -3.52
CA PHE A 191 -2.80 -22.34 -4.11
C PHE A 191 -3.54 -22.99 -5.28
N LYS A 192 -4.86 -23.17 -5.15
CA LYS A 192 -5.67 -23.73 -6.23
C LYS A 192 -5.65 -22.83 -7.47
N VAL A 193 -5.86 -21.53 -7.30
CA VAL A 193 -5.85 -20.55 -8.38
C VAL A 193 -4.46 -20.46 -9.00
N PHE A 194 -3.42 -20.37 -8.16
CA PHE A 194 -2.04 -20.31 -8.59
C PHE A 194 -1.67 -21.52 -9.47
N ASP A 195 -1.97 -22.74 -9.02
CA ASP A 195 -1.63 -23.96 -9.74
C ASP A 195 -2.33 -24.05 -11.10
N GLU A 196 -3.62 -23.67 -11.19
CA GLU A 196 -4.34 -23.66 -12.47
C GLU A 196 -3.77 -22.61 -13.44
N LEU A 197 -3.36 -21.44 -12.97
CA LEU A 197 -2.75 -20.40 -13.81
C LEU A 197 -1.32 -20.78 -14.22
N TYR A 198 -0.53 -21.35 -13.29
CA TYR A 198 0.81 -21.86 -13.58
C TYR A 198 0.78 -22.91 -14.68
N ASP A 199 -0.14 -23.85 -14.66
CA ASP A 199 -0.29 -24.86 -15.70
C ASP A 199 -0.62 -24.28 -17.09
N ILE A 200 -1.20 -23.09 -17.16
CA ILE A 200 -1.45 -22.40 -18.43
C ILE A 200 -0.17 -21.74 -18.97
N ILE A 201 0.61 -21.08 -18.08
CA ILE A 201 1.70 -20.19 -18.53
C ILE A 201 3.06 -20.86 -18.59
N ARG A 202 3.31 -21.90 -17.81
CA ARG A 202 4.63 -22.52 -17.67
C ARG A 202 5.25 -22.98 -19.00
N GLU A 203 6.59 -22.93 -19.05
CA GLU A 203 7.40 -23.49 -20.11
C GLU A 203 8.26 -24.65 -19.54
N GLY A 204 7.81 -25.90 -19.73
CA GLY A 204 8.35 -27.01 -18.91
C GLY A 204 7.95 -26.82 -17.45
N ASP A 205 8.93 -26.72 -16.57
CA ASP A 205 8.71 -26.44 -15.13
C ASP A 205 9.00 -24.98 -14.76
N GLU A 206 9.53 -24.19 -15.69
CA GLU A 206 9.89 -22.79 -15.45
C GLU A 206 8.75 -21.82 -15.74
N MET A 207 8.77 -20.66 -15.09
CA MET A 207 7.82 -19.58 -15.30
C MET A 207 8.44 -18.20 -15.16
N ALA A 208 7.68 -17.17 -15.60
CA ALA A 208 7.95 -15.78 -15.29
C ALA A 208 6.78 -15.14 -14.55
N PHE A 209 7.08 -14.12 -13.76
CA PHE A 209 6.11 -13.29 -13.07
C PHE A 209 5.95 -11.96 -13.80
N CYS A 210 4.73 -11.45 -13.97
CA CYS A 210 4.48 -10.28 -14.79
C CYS A 210 5.01 -8.98 -14.17
N TYR A 211 4.99 -8.90 -12.85
CA TYR A 211 5.52 -7.78 -12.09
C TYR A 211 7.04 -7.98 -11.90
N PHE A 212 7.83 -6.96 -12.09
CA PHE A 212 9.30 -7.02 -12.10
C PHE A 212 9.91 -7.92 -13.20
N SER A 213 9.13 -8.43 -14.14
CA SER A 213 9.58 -9.33 -15.22
C SER A 213 10.57 -10.39 -14.74
N SER A 214 10.32 -10.97 -13.56
CA SER A 214 11.20 -11.96 -12.92
C SER A 214 10.95 -13.37 -13.43
N TRP A 215 11.95 -14.24 -13.29
CA TRP A 215 11.92 -15.62 -13.75
C TRP A 215 12.43 -16.60 -12.69
N ALA A 216 11.88 -17.82 -12.69
CA ALA A 216 12.39 -18.91 -11.87
C ALA A 216 12.31 -20.27 -12.62
N PRO A 217 13.19 -21.24 -12.28
CA PRO A 217 13.18 -22.57 -12.86
C PRO A 217 12.09 -23.49 -12.31
N GLY A 218 11.20 -22.97 -11.48
CA GLY A 218 10.07 -23.64 -10.85
C GLY A 218 8.94 -22.65 -10.60
N LYS A 219 8.01 -23.00 -9.73
CA LYS A 219 6.94 -22.11 -9.27
C LYS A 219 7.51 -20.88 -8.57
N MET A 220 7.07 -19.70 -8.96
CA MET A 220 7.50 -18.43 -8.37
C MET A 220 6.31 -17.56 -8.04
N SER A 221 6.34 -16.89 -6.90
CA SER A 221 5.38 -15.84 -6.56
C SER A 221 6.03 -14.62 -5.90
N LYS A 222 5.41 -13.46 -6.18
CA LYS A 222 5.61 -12.25 -5.39
C LYS A 222 4.56 -12.25 -4.28
N LEU A 223 4.99 -12.13 -3.05
CA LEU A 223 4.17 -12.08 -1.84
C LEU A 223 4.16 -10.65 -1.29
N GLN A 224 3.06 -10.23 -0.67
CA GLN A 224 2.94 -8.89 -0.06
C GLN A 224 1.85 -8.85 1.01
N SER A 225 1.80 -7.76 1.76
CA SER A 225 0.65 -7.35 2.56
C SER A 225 0.71 -5.84 2.80
N ASP A 226 0.08 -5.06 1.93
CA ASP A 226 0.15 -3.59 1.95
C ASP A 226 -0.61 -3.02 3.15
N ILE A 227 -1.75 -3.62 3.50
CA ILE A 227 -2.52 -3.25 4.70
C ILE A 227 -1.71 -3.44 6.00
N SER A 228 -0.67 -4.27 5.97
CA SER A 228 0.16 -4.52 7.15
C SER A 228 0.88 -3.28 7.67
N THR A 229 1.08 -2.25 6.85
CA THR A 229 1.61 -0.95 7.28
C THR A 229 0.80 -0.31 8.42
N MET A 230 -0.45 -0.74 8.62
CA MET A 230 -1.40 -0.18 9.58
C MET A 230 -1.58 -1.02 10.84
N ILE A 231 -0.92 -2.19 10.94
CA ILE A 231 -1.02 -3.10 12.09
C ILE A 231 0.33 -3.25 12.80
N SER A 232 0.28 -3.73 14.04
CA SER A 232 1.48 -3.99 14.84
C SER A 232 2.28 -5.18 14.32
N GLU A 233 3.56 -5.30 14.73
CA GLU A 233 4.36 -6.50 14.44
C GLU A 233 3.73 -7.76 15.05
N ASP A 234 3.10 -7.68 16.22
CA ASP A 234 2.40 -8.80 16.85
C ASP A 234 1.19 -9.25 16.01
N ASP A 235 0.40 -8.29 15.48
CA ASP A 235 -0.70 -8.59 14.58
C ASP A 235 -0.21 -9.17 13.26
N TYR A 236 0.89 -8.66 12.71
CA TYR A 236 1.53 -9.23 11.53
C TYR A 236 1.95 -10.68 11.75
N ARG A 237 2.59 -10.98 12.89
CA ARG A 237 2.99 -12.34 13.26
C ARG A 237 1.80 -13.29 13.43
N ARG A 238 0.64 -12.75 13.81
CA ARG A 238 -0.59 -13.51 13.99
C ARG A 238 -1.34 -13.73 12.68
N PHE A 239 -1.57 -12.66 11.92
CA PHE A 239 -2.51 -12.67 10.79
C PHE A 239 -1.85 -12.75 9.42
N VAL A 240 -0.55 -12.46 9.27
CA VAL A 240 0.13 -12.42 7.97
C VAL A 240 1.24 -13.45 7.88
N GLN A 241 2.22 -13.41 8.79
CA GLN A 241 3.41 -14.24 8.73
C GLN A 241 3.14 -15.75 8.57
N PRO A 242 2.14 -16.37 9.24
CA PRO A 242 1.88 -17.81 9.09
C PRO A 242 1.50 -18.20 7.65
N PHE A 243 0.72 -17.36 6.98
CA PHE A 243 0.25 -17.60 5.62
C PHE A 243 1.35 -17.36 4.58
N ILE A 244 2.14 -16.30 4.76
CA ILE A 244 3.35 -16.06 3.94
C ILE A 244 4.32 -17.23 4.07
N ARG A 245 4.54 -17.73 5.29
CA ARG A 245 5.39 -18.91 5.51
C ARG A 245 4.86 -20.16 4.80
N GLU A 246 3.56 -20.42 4.87
CA GLU A 246 2.95 -21.54 4.15
C GLU A 246 3.11 -21.41 2.64
N GLN A 247 2.99 -20.20 2.09
CA GLN A 247 3.23 -19.92 0.68
C GLN A 247 4.69 -20.19 0.31
N CYS A 248 5.64 -19.71 1.13
CA CYS A 248 7.07 -19.98 0.92
C CYS A 248 7.41 -21.49 0.98
N GLN A 249 6.66 -22.29 1.75
CA GLN A 249 6.86 -23.74 1.83
C GLN A 249 6.32 -24.52 0.62
N LYS A 250 5.34 -23.98 -0.09
CA LYS A 250 4.64 -24.66 -1.19
C LYS A 250 5.05 -24.13 -2.58
N ILE A 251 5.69 -22.97 -2.63
CA ILE A 251 6.17 -22.32 -3.85
C ILE A 251 7.70 -22.34 -3.82
N ASP A 252 8.32 -22.76 -4.92
CA ASP A 252 9.76 -23.02 -4.96
C ASP A 252 10.62 -21.77 -4.79
N TYR A 253 10.14 -20.62 -5.29
CA TYR A 253 10.85 -19.33 -5.29
C TYR A 253 9.89 -18.20 -4.90
N THR A 254 10.24 -17.48 -3.84
CA THR A 254 9.37 -16.42 -3.31
C THR A 254 10.11 -15.11 -3.12
N LEU A 255 9.47 -14.03 -3.56
CA LEU A 255 9.92 -12.65 -3.45
C LEU A 255 8.89 -11.86 -2.64
N TYR A 256 9.24 -11.37 -1.46
CA TYR A 256 8.33 -10.52 -0.69
C TYR A 256 8.46 -9.06 -1.11
N HIS A 257 7.37 -8.45 -1.50
CA HIS A 257 7.25 -7.02 -1.78
C HIS A 257 7.06 -6.27 -0.46
N LEU A 258 8.11 -5.58 -0.02
CA LEU A 258 8.10 -4.72 1.16
C LEU A 258 7.86 -3.28 0.69
N ASP A 259 6.64 -2.77 0.89
CA ASP A 259 6.21 -1.48 0.38
C ASP A 259 6.12 -0.40 1.46
N GLY A 260 6.91 0.65 1.26
CA GLY A 260 6.91 1.84 2.09
C GLY A 260 7.59 1.70 3.46
N VAL A 261 8.05 2.84 3.97
CA VAL A 261 8.73 2.92 5.28
C VAL A 261 7.86 2.42 6.43
N GLY A 262 6.52 2.51 6.27
CA GLY A 262 5.56 2.00 7.25
C GLY A 262 5.60 0.50 7.45
N ALA A 263 6.06 -0.29 6.45
CA ALA A 263 6.15 -1.74 6.56
C ALA A 263 7.50 -2.24 7.12
N MET A 264 8.49 -1.36 7.27
CA MET A 264 9.85 -1.75 7.69
C MET A 264 9.91 -2.42 9.08
N HIS A 265 8.96 -2.12 9.97
CA HIS A 265 8.91 -2.72 11.30
C HIS A 265 8.57 -4.22 11.27
N HIS A 266 8.05 -4.74 10.14
CA HIS A 266 7.80 -6.18 9.94
C HIS A 266 9.02 -6.94 9.43
N LEU A 267 10.11 -6.26 9.08
CA LEU A 267 11.31 -6.92 8.56
C LEU A 267 11.85 -8.03 9.48
N PRO A 268 11.89 -7.89 10.83
CA PRO A 268 12.31 -8.99 11.69
C PRO A 268 11.46 -10.26 11.50
N ALA A 269 10.13 -10.11 11.43
CA ALA A 269 9.22 -11.23 11.19
C ALA A 269 9.42 -11.89 9.82
N LEU A 270 9.72 -11.10 8.78
CA LEU A 270 10.02 -11.62 7.44
C LEU A 270 11.34 -12.41 7.42
N LEU A 271 12.38 -11.91 8.08
CA LEU A 271 13.69 -12.59 8.12
C LEU A 271 13.65 -13.93 8.87
N GLU A 272 12.67 -14.15 9.75
CA GLU A 272 12.43 -15.43 10.44
C GLU A 272 11.78 -16.52 9.56
N ILE A 273 11.33 -16.18 8.36
CA ILE A 273 10.79 -17.16 7.41
C ILE A 273 11.99 -17.74 6.63
N GLU A 274 12.44 -18.93 7.04
CA GLU A 274 13.64 -19.55 6.46
C GLU A 274 13.50 -19.79 4.94
N GLU A 275 12.30 -20.18 4.50
CA GLU A 275 11.98 -20.53 3.11
C GLU A 275 11.83 -19.31 2.18
N LEU A 276 11.68 -18.09 2.71
CA LEU A 276 11.63 -16.87 1.90
C LEU A 276 12.99 -16.63 1.21
N ASN A 277 12.98 -16.48 -0.12
CA ASN A 277 14.22 -16.36 -0.90
C ASN A 277 14.71 -14.91 -1.03
N ALA A 278 13.81 -13.97 -1.27
CA ALA A 278 14.20 -12.60 -1.57
C ALA A 278 13.20 -11.58 -1.02
N ILE A 279 13.68 -10.35 -0.80
CA ILE A 279 12.85 -9.19 -0.42
C ILE A 279 13.10 -8.07 -1.43
N GLN A 280 12.02 -7.60 -2.03
CA GLN A 280 12.00 -6.42 -2.88
C GLN A 280 11.64 -5.22 -2.02
N TRP A 281 12.34 -4.10 -2.21
CA TRP A 281 12.10 -2.86 -1.49
C TRP A 281 11.53 -1.78 -2.41
N THR A 282 10.36 -1.27 -2.05
CA THR A 282 9.76 -0.06 -2.63
C THR A 282 9.71 1.03 -1.56
N PRO A 283 10.43 2.15 -1.73
CA PRO A 283 10.51 3.19 -0.70
C PRO A 283 9.19 3.90 -0.37
N GLY A 284 8.29 3.95 -1.33
CA GLY A 284 7.04 4.70 -1.22
C GLY A 284 7.14 6.15 -1.69
N VAL A 285 6.00 6.82 -1.75
CA VAL A 285 5.88 8.20 -2.26
C VAL A 285 6.57 9.20 -1.33
N GLY A 286 7.36 10.11 -1.92
CA GLY A 286 8.10 11.14 -1.18
C GLY A 286 9.45 10.70 -0.62
N GLU A 287 9.78 9.41 -0.74
CA GLU A 287 11.06 8.86 -0.36
C GLU A 287 12.04 8.79 -1.54
N PRO A 288 13.36 8.85 -1.30
CA PRO A 288 14.33 8.63 -2.37
C PRO A 288 14.24 7.19 -2.87
N GLN A 289 14.52 6.98 -4.16
CA GLN A 289 14.43 5.68 -4.82
C GLN A 289 15.44 4.66 -4.30
N GLY A 290 15.31 3.40 -4.76
CA GLY A 290 16.03 2.25 -4.22
C GLY A 290 17.57 2.31 -4.30
N GLY A 291 18.15 3.13 -5.18
CA GLY A 291 19.60 3.33 -5.27
C GLY A 291 20.19 4.24 -4.17
N SER A 292 19.35 4.95 -3.42
CA SER A 292 19.77 5.94 -2.43
C SER A 292 20.56 5.35 -1.27
N PRO A 293 21.61 6.04 -0.79
CA PRO A 293 22.35 5.67 0.41
C PRO A 293 21.49 5.49 1.67
N LYS A 294 20.31 6.09 1.71
CA LYS A 294 19.34 5.92 2.81
C LYS A 294 19.00 4.45 3.07
N TRP A 295 19.03 3.61 2.03
CA TRP A 295 18.57 2.22 2.10
C TRP A 295 19.70 1.18 2.26
N TYR A 296 20.96 1.58 2.23
CA TYR A 296 22.08 0.63 2.27
C TYR A 296 22.08 -0.25 3.53
N ASP A 297 21.75 0.31 4.69
CA ASP A 297 21.66 -0.47 5.94
C ASP A 297 20.50 -1.47 5.94
N LEU A 298 19.37 -1.11 5.30
CA LEU A 298 18.25 -2.02 5.08
C LEU A 298 18.69 -3.22 4.22
N TYR A 299 19.35 -2.96 3.09
CA TYR A 299 19.84 -4.02 2.20
C TYR A 299 20.86 -4.92 2.88
N LYS A 300 21.83 -4.35 3.61
CA LYS A 300 22.79 -5.13 4.39
C LYS A 300 22.08 -6.03 5.41
N LYS A 301 21.06 -5.53 6.08
CA LYS A 301 20.29 -6.30 7.06
C LYS A 301 19.54 -7.47 6.39
N ILE A 302 18.95 -7.25 5.22
CA ILE A 302 18.26 -8.29 4.46
C ILE A 302 19.26 -9.36 4.00
N LEU A 303 20.38 -8.96 3.38
CA LEU A 303 21.44 -9.86 2.92
C LEU A 303 22.07 -10.66 4.07
N ALA A 304 22.36 -10.01 5.21
CA ALA A 304 22.84 -10.67 6.41
C ALA A 304 21.83 -11.66 7.01
N GLY A 305 20.53 -11.41 6.81
CA GLY A 305 19.45 -12.33 7.14
C GLY A 305 19.29 -13.53 6.17
N GLY A 306 20.22 -13.68 5.21
CA GLY A 306 20.21 -14.80 4.26
C GLY A 306 19.14 -14.69 3.18
N LYS A 307 18.71 -13.48 2.83
CA LYS A 307 17.75 -13.23 1.75
C LYS A 307 18.41 -12.40 0.66
N SER A 308 18.06 -12.67 -0.62
CA SER A 308 18.44 -11.79 -1.73
C SER A 308 17.62 -10.50 -1.69
N ILE A 309 18.14 -9.44 -2.30
CA ILE A 309 17.42 -8.17 -2.42
C ILE A 309 17.03 -7.88 -3.86
N MET A 310 15.94 -7.10 -4.01
CA MET A 310 15.61 -6.41 -5.25
C MET A 310 15.43 -4.93 -4.93
N ALA A 311 16.29 -4.08 -5.52
CA ALA A 311 16.26 -2.63 -5.39
C ALA A 311 15.65 -2.01 -6.65
N CYS A 312 14.61 -1.19 -6.50
CA CYS A 312 13.86 -0.62 -7.62
C CYS A 312 14.26 0.82 -7.93
N TRP A 313 14.14 1.19 -9.21
CA TRP A 313 14.42 2.53 -9.76
C TRP A 313 15.82 3.04 -9.43
N VAL A 314 16.81 2.15 -9.57
CA VAL A 314 18.22 2.51 -9.38
C VAL A 314 18.73 3.24 -10.62
N THR A 315 19.28 4.43 -10.46
CA THR A 315 19.87 5.18 -11.55
C THR A 315 21.31 4.72 -11.85
N LEU A 316 21.82 5.05 -13.05
CA LEU A 316 23.18 4.67 -13.45
C LEU A 316 24.23 5.25 -12.50
N ASP A 317 24.05 6.48 -12.00
CA ASP A 317 24.98 7.15 -11.09
C ASP A 317 24.97 6.54 -9.69
N GLU A 318 23.85 5.92 -9.26
CA GLU A 318 23.72 5.25 -7.97
C GLU A 318 24.28 3.83 -7.99
N LEU A 319 24.39 3.18 -9.16
CA LEU A 319 24.76 1.78 -9.32
C LEU A 319 26.09 1.43 -8.62
N LYS A 320 27.16 2.16 -8.96
CA LYS A 320 28.48 1.87 -8.37
C LYS A 320 28.54 2.16 -6.87
N PRO A 321 28.07 3.33 -6.36
CA PRO A 321 28.00 3.58 -4.92
C PRO A 321 27.20 2.52 -4.15
N LEU A 322 26.09 2.05 -4.71
CA LEU A 322 25.27 0.99 -4.11
C LEU A 322 26.07 -0.30 -3.98
N LEU A 323 26.65 -0.81 -5.08
CA LEU A 323 27.41 -2.07 -5.08
C LEU A 323 28.69 -1.99 -4.22
N ASP A 324 29.38 -0.85 -4.19
CA ASP A 324 30.54 -0.63 -3.31
C ASP A 324 30.17 -0.76 -1.81
N ASN A 325 28.92 -0.45 -1.45
CA ASN A 325 28.44 -0.49 -0.06
C ASN A 325 27.81 -1.80 0.38
N ILE A 326 27.00 -2.44 -0.49
CA ILE A 326 26.23 -3.63 -0.09
C ILE A 326 26.85 -4.94 -0.63
N GLY A 327 27.82 -4.86 -1.56
CA GLY A 327 28.39 -6.01 -2.26
C GLY A 327 27.59 -6.38 -3.51
N ALA A 328 27.98 -7.50 -4.11
CA ALA A 328 27.49 -7.96 -5.41
C ALA A 328 26.69 -9.28 -5.35
N ASP A 329 26.65 -9.93 -4.19
CA ASP A 329 26.01 -11.22 -4.05
C ASP A 329 24.55 -11.10 -3.59
N GLY A 330 23.63 -11.73 -4.34
CA GLY A 330 22.20 -11.74 -4.04
C GLY A 330 21.49 -10.41 -4.37
N VAL A 331 22.01 -9.64 -5.33
CA VAL A 331 21.47 -8.30 -5.68
C VAL A 331 20.74 -8.34 -7.01
N HIS A 332 19.47 -7.95 -7.01
CA HIS A 332 18.67 -7.70 -8.21
C HIS A 332 18.41 -6.19 -8.32
N LEU A 333 18.74 -5.61 -9.45
CA LEU A 333 18.63 -4.20 -9.74
C LEU A 333 17.54 -3.98 -10.80
N GLU A 334 16.46 -3.33 -10.40
CA GLU A 334 15.47 -2.76 -11.31
C GLU A 334 15.91 -1.33 -11.63
N MET A 335 16.60 -1.18 -12.75
CA MET A 335 17.22 0.08 -13.16
C MET A 335 16.20 1.03 -13.79
N ASP A 336 16.46 2.31 -13.65
CA ASP A 336 15.79 3.38 -14.38
C ASP A 336 16.69 3.84 -15.56
N PHE A 337 16.59 3.14 -16.70
CA PHE A 337 17.37 3.44 -17.90
C PHE A 337 16.58 4.31 -18.87
N HIS A 338 17.27 5.32 -19.42
CA HIS A 338 16.68 6.21 -20.42
C HIS A 338 17.01 5.81 -21.86
N ASN A 339 18.03 4.98 -22.07
CA ASN A 339 18.47 4.53 -23.40
C ASN A 339 19.39 3.31 -23.30
N GLU A 340 19.60 2.61 -24.44
CA GLU A 340 20.44 1.42 -24.47
C GLU A 340 21.93 1.66 -24.16
N ARG A 341 22.45 2.90 -24.27
CA ARG A 341 23.83 3.20 -23.86
C ARG A 341 24.00 3.10 -22.35
N GLU A 342 22.98 3.49 -21.60
CA GLU A 342 22.98 3.35 -20.14
C GLU A 342 22.97 1.88 -19.75
N VAL A 343 22.19 1.03 -20.44
CA VAL A 343 22.24 -0.42 -20.22
C VAL A 343 23.65 -0.97 -20.45
N GLU A 344 24.31 -0.58 -21.55
CA GLU A 344 25.68 -1.04 -21.85
C GLU A 344 26.72 -0.51 -20.86
N GLN A 345 26.51 0.69 -20.30
CA GLN A 345 27.37 1.22 -19.24
C GLN A 345 27.17 0.46 -17.93
N ALA A 346 25.92 0.20 -17.54
CA ALA A 346 25.61 -0.59 -16.35
C ALA A 346 26.16 -2.01 -16.44
N MET A 347 26.03 -2.66 -17.60
CA MET A 347 26.62 -4.00 -17.83
C MET A 347 28.13 -4.01 -17.58
N ARG A 348 28.86 -2.99 -18.06
CA ARG A 348 30.31 -2.87 -17.82
C ARG A 348 30.64 -2.68 -16.34
N ILE A 349 29.86 -1.89 -15.62
CA ILE A 349 30.04 -1.71 -14.18
C ILE A 349 29.83 -3.04 -13.45
N VAL A 350 28.75 -3.76 -13.76
CA VAL A 350 28.43 -5.06 -13.13
C VAL A 350 29.50 -6.12 -13.43
N GLU A 351 30.08 -6.14 -14.64
CA GLU A 351 31.18 -7.04 -15.00
C GLU A 351 32.42 -6.86 -14.11
N GLU A 352 32.74 -5.64 -13.66
CA GLU A 352 33.86 -5.38 -12.74
C GLU A 352 33.64 -6.09 -11.39
N TYR A 353 32.41 -6.13 -10.89
CA TYR A 353 32.08 -6.80 -9.62
C TYR A 353 32.01 -8.32 -9.76
N SER A 354 31.53 -8.84 -10.89
CA SER A 354 31.44 -10.27 -11.16
C SER A 354 32.84 -10.92 -11.29
N SER A 355 33.84 -10.18 -11.76
CA SER A 355 35.22 -10.65 -11.91
C SER A 355 36.00 -10.59 -10.60
N SER A 356 35.65 -9.76 -9.64
CA SER A 356 36.33 -9.60 -8.36
C SER A 356 35.89 -10.57 -7.27
N SER A 357 34.75 -11.23 -7.43
CA SER A 357 34.19 -12.20 -6.46
C SER A 357 34.95 -13.55 -6.39
N SER A 358 35.92 -13.78 -7.25
CA SER A 358 36.72 -15.03 -7.27
C SER A 358 37.90 -15.07 -6.27
N ASP A 359 38.22 -13.97 -5.57
CA ASP A 359 39.48 -13.87 -4.77
C ASP A 359 39.31 -13.29 -3.34
N VAL A 360 38.13 -13.20 -2.75
CA VAL A 360 38.00 -12.77 -1.34
C VAL A 360 37.57 -13.94 -0.47
N SER A 361 38.60 -14.53 0.20
CA SER A 361 38.43 -15.48 1.30
C SER A 361 37.71 -14.82 2.49
N LYS A 362 36.76 -15.58 3.09
CA LYS A 362 36.05 -15.24 4.33
C LYS A 362 37.00 -15.07 5.52
N GLU A 363 37.53 -13.89 5.71
CA GLU A 363 38.16 -13.46 6.99
C GLU A 363 37.98 -11.95 7.10
N ASP A 364 37.13 -11.52 8.02
CA ASP A 364 37.00 -10.23 8.73
C ASP A 364 35.58 -9.68 8.80
N LEU A 365 34.65 -10.49 9.27
CA LEU A 365 33.33 -9.98 9.75
C LEU A 365 32.99 -10.53 11.13
N SER A 366 33.95 -10.47 12.06
CA SER A 366 33.66 -10.82 13.46
C SER A 366 34.37 -9.86 14.40
N LYS A 367 33.91 -8.62 14.48
CA LYS A 367 34.17 -7.70 15.63
C LYS A 367 33.49 -6.35 15.37
N GLU A 368 32.21 -6.29 15.63
CA GLU A 368 31.54 -5.06 16.09
C GLU A 368 30.15 -5.44 16.58
N GLU A 369 30.12 -6.16 17.69
CA GLU A 369 28.95 -6.27 18.55
C GLU A 369 29.13 -5.32 19.73
N ALA A 370 27.98 -4.72 20.10
CA ALA A 370 27.69 -4.07 21.38
C ALA A 370 28.03 -2.56 21.49
N ALA A 371 27.11 -1.75 21.02
CA ALA A 371 26.73 -0.55 21.76
C ALA A 371 25.20 -0.46 21.82
N ALA A 372 24.61 -1.20 22.75
CA ALA A 372 23.20 -1.03 23.11
C ALA A 372 23.02 0.34 23.76
N THR A 373 22.39 1.24 23.05
CA THR A 373 21.95 2.52 23.60
C THR A 373 20.78 2.25 24.54
N LYS A 374 21.04 2.42 25.82
CA LYS A 374 20.00 2.43 26.86
C LYS A 374 19.06 3.61 26.57
N GLN A 375 17.84 3.29 26.17
CA GLN A 375 16.74 4.25 26.22
C GLN A 375 16.43 4.55 27.70
N GLU A 376 16.73 5.77 28.12
CA GLU A 376 16.24 6.30 29.37
C GLU A 376 14.72 6.45 29.30
N THR A 377 14.05 5.75 30.19
CA THR A 377 12.61 5.88 30.42
C THR A 377 12.35 7.27 30.98
N ILE A 378 11.89 8.19 30.16
CA ILE A 378 11.37 9.47 30.62
C ILE A 378 10.03 9.20 31.28
N VAL A 379 10.02 9.22 32.60
CA VAL A 379 8.80 9.24 33.39
C VAL A 379 8.14 10.61 33.15
N VAL A 380 7.12 10.63 32.29
CA VAL A 380 6.26 11.81 32.15
C VAL A 380 5.47 11.95 33.45
N LYS A 381 5.78 12.98 34.21
CA LYS A 381 4.99 13.35 35.38
C LYS A 381 3.57 13.71 34.94
N ASP A 382 2.60 13.01 35.53
CA ASP A 382 1.19 13.33 35.50
C ASP A 382 0.98 14.83 35.77
N SER A 383 0.60 15.58 34.72
CA SER A 383 -0.02 16.87 34.91
C SER A 383 -1.52 16.65 35.12
N ALA A 384 -1.87 16.15 36.30
CA ALA A 384 -3.25 16.05 36.75
C ALA A 384 -3.81 17.46 36.98
N ALA A 385 -4.48 18.03 35.99
CA ALA A 385 -5.48 19.05 36.24
C ALA A 385 -6.62 18.40 37.05
N ALA A 386 -7.09 19.05 38.11
CA ALA A 386 -8.12 18.60 39.02
C ALA A 386 -9.43 18.28 38.25
N GLY A 387 -9.62 17.04 37.86
CA GLY A 387 -10.80 16.50 37.21
C GLY A 387 -11.57 15.61 38.17
N ASN A 388 -12.87 15.47 37.94
CA ASN A 388 -13.73 14.57 38.70
C ASN A 388 -13.21 13.12 38.54
N GLU A 389 -12.62 12.54 39.60
CA GLU A 389 -12.07 11.16 39.58
C GLU A 389 -13.07 10.11 39.11
N ALA A 390 -14.37 10.37 39.29
CA ALA A 390 -15.45 9.48 38.85
C ALA A 390 -15.50 9.31 37.31
N LEU A 391 -14.90 10.22 36.52
CA LEU A 391 -14.86 10.19 35.06
C LEU A 391 -13.53 9.65 34.48
N LYS A 392 -12.52 9.41 35.30
CA LYS A 392 -11.27 8.75 34.85
C LYS A 392 -11.50 7.38 34.17
N PRO A 393 -12.50 6.57 34.60
CA PRO A 393 -12.86 5.34 33.86
C PRO A 393 -13.37 5.59 32.44
N LEU A 394 -14.00 6.74 32.15
CA LEU A 394 -14.41 7.10 30.78
C LEU A 394 -13.19 7.37 29.88
N PHE A 395 -12.24 8.16 30.38
CA PHE A 395 -10.98 8.39 29.68
C PHE A 395 -10.28 7.07 29.36
N ASN A 396 -10.10 6.20 30.34
CA ASN A 396 -9.45 4.90 30.15
C ASN A 396 -10.23 4.00 29.18
N ALA A 397 -11.56 3.99 29.25
CA ALA A 397 -12.39 3.18 28.37
C ALA A 397 -12.26 3.61 26.90
N ILE A 398 -12.15 4.92 26.64
CA ILE A 398 -11.92 5.43 25.29
C ILE A 398 -10.49 5.11 24.82
N VAL A 399 -9.48 5.36 25.65
CA VAL A 399 -8.08 5.04 25.30
C VAL A 399 -7.91 3.55 24.99
N ASP A 400 -8.58 2.68 25.75
CA ASP A 400 -8.57 1.23 25.56
C ASP A 400 -9.54 0.74 24.46
N GLY A 401 -10.28 1.63 23.80
CA GLY A 401 -11.24 1.30 22.74
C GLY A 401 -12.47 0.51 23.20
N LYS A 402 -12.84 0.57 24.48
CA LYS A 402 -13.91 -0.22 25.10
C LYS A 402 -15.25 0.52 25.03
N LEU A 403 -16.09 0.20 24.05
CA LEU A 403 -17.36 0.87 23.81
C LEU A 403 -18.34 0.76 25.00
N GLU A 404 -18.62 -0.45 25.48
CA GLU A 404 -19.61 -0.69 26.54
C GLU A 404 -19.24 0.03 27.85
N PRO A 405 -17.99 -0.06 28.36
CA PRO A 405 -17.56 0.72 29.52
C PRO A 405 -17.66 2.23 29.32
N ALA A 406 -17.30 2.76 28.12
CA ALA A 406 -17.41 4.18 27.83
C ALA A 406 -18.87 4.66 27.88
N VAL A 407 -19.78 3.89 27.28
CA VAL A 407 -21.24 4.13 27.30
C VAL A 407 -21.79 4.08 28.73
N GLU A 408 -21.41 3.10 29.54
CA GLU A 408 -21.90 2.92 30.91
C GLU A 408 -21.47 4.07 31.83
N VAL A 409 -20.19 4.44 31.79
CA VAL A 409 -19.68 5.57 32.59
C VAL A 409 -20.33 6.88 32.16
N THR A 410 -20.55 7.08 30.86
CA THR A 410 -21.23 8.29 30.34
C THR A 410 -22.67 8.35 30.82
N LYS A 411 -23.44 7.23 30.78
CA LYS A 411 -24.81 7.18 31.32
C LYS A 411 -24.86 7.54 32.80
N LYS A 412 -23.91 7.02 33.59
CA LYS A 412 -23.80 7.31 35.01
C LYS A 412 -23.51 8.79 35.25
N ALA A 413 -22.58 9.38 34.52
CA ALA A 413 -22.21 10.79 34.62
C ALA A 413 -23.40 11.72 34.31
N ILE A 414 -24.19 11.36 33.27
CA ILE A 414 -25.44 12.09 32.92
C ILE A 414 -26.45 12.01 34.09
N ALA A 415 -26.65 10.83 34.67
CA ALA A 415 -27.58 10.61 35.79
C ALA A 415 -27.15 11.38 37.06
N GLU A 416 -25.86 11.57 37.29
CA GLU A 416 -25.27 12.34 38.38
C GLU A 416 -25.27 13.85 38.11
N GLY A 417 -25.75 14.31 36.94
CA GLY A 417 -25.91 15.71 36.58
C GLY A 417 -24.62 16.41 36.14
N VAL A 418 -23.59 15.65 35.75
CA VAL A 418 -22.35 16.22 35.19
C VAL A 418 -22.67 16.92 33.87
N GLN A 419 -22.10 18.11 33.68
CA GLN A 419 -22.38 18.89 32.48
C GLN A 419 -21.81 18.18 31.23
N PRO A 420 -22.60 17.98 30.16
CA PRO A 420 -22.17 17.30 28.95
C PRO A 420 -20.88 17.85 28.35
N GLN A 421 -20.72 19.19 28.36
CA GLN A 421 -19.55 19.84 27.82
C GLN A 421 -18.27 19.55 28.64
N GLU A 422 -18.40 19.35 29.94
CA GLU A 422 -17.29 18.94 30.81
C GLU A 422 -16.83 17.50 30.48
N ILE A 423 -17.79 16.60 30.27
CA ILE A 423 -17.48 15.20 29.88
C ILE A 423 -16.72 15.20 28.55
N ILE A 424 -17.20 15.95 27.56
CA ILE A 424 -16.57 16.01 26.23
C ILE A 424 -15.16 16.61 26.33
N ASN A 425 -15.04 17.82 26.86
CA ASN A 425 -13.78 18.59 26.77
C ASN A 425 -12.68 18.03 27.68
N ASN A 426 -13.05 17.60 28.90
CA ASN A 426 -12.06 17.23 29.90
C ASN A 426 -11.67 15.75 29.89
N TYR A 427 -12.50 14.88 29.26
CA TYR A 427 -12.25 13.44 29.26
C TYR A 427 -12.22 12.84 27.86
N MET A 428 -13.24 13.07 27.04
CA MET A 428 -13.34 12.41 25.73
C MET A 428 -12.29 12.93 24.74
N ILE A 429 -12.20 14.27 24.59
CA ILE A 429 -11.20 14.88 23.69
C ILE A 429 -9.77 14.59 24.14
N LYS A 430 -9.52 14.62 25.46
CA LYS A 430 -8.20 14.29 25.99
C LYS A 430 -7.84 12.80 25.81
N ALA A 431 -8.81 11.90 25.91
CA ALA A 431 -8.59 10.48 25.64
C ALA A 431 -8.16 10.26 24.19
N MET A 432 -8.85 10.88 23.23
CA MET A 432 -8.45 10.81 21.81
C MET A 432 -7.08 11.46 21.55
N GLY A 433 -6.75 12.53 22.26
CA GLY A 433 -5.41 13.13 22.21
C GLY A 433 -4.32 12.16 22.68
N GLU A 434 -4.56 11.40 23.75
CA GLU A 434 -3.63 10.37 24.23
C GLU A 434 -3.47 9.23 23.23
N VAL A 435 -4.59 8.76 22.62
CA VAL A 435 -4.53 7.71 21.59
C VAL A 435 -3.75 8.20 20.36
N GLY A 436 -3.99 9.44 19.94
CA GLY A 436 -3.25 10.08 18.85
C GLY A 436 -1.74 10.19 19.15
N GLN A 437 -1.37 10.56 20.39
CA GLN A 437 0.04 10.60 20.79
C GLN A 437 0.68 9.22 20.80
N ARG A 438 -0.02 8.19 21.30
CA ARG A 438 0.46 6.80 21.23
C ARG A 438 0.69 6.33 19.81
N PHE A 439 -0.17 6.74 18.89
CA PHE A 439 -0.01 6.42 17.47
C PHE A 439 1.25 7.08 16.89
N GLN A 440 1.49 8.37 17.17
CA GLN A 440 2.72 9.06 16.75
C GLN A 440 3.99 8.43 17.34
N ASP A 441 3.90 7.97 18.58
CA ASP A 441 5.01 7.30 19.28
C ASP A 441 5.22 5.84 18.80
N GLY A 442 4.43 5.32 17.84
CA GLY A 442 4.45 3.92 17.41
C GLY A 442 3.97 2.92 18.48
N LYS A 443 3.23 3.38 19.48
CA LYS A 443 2.67 2.55 20.59
C LYS A 443 1.21 2.16 20.40
N ALA A 444 0.56 2.69 19.37
CA ALA A 444 -0.76 2.33 18.91
C ALA A 444 -0.76 2.28 17.38
N PHE A 445 -1.66 1.49 16.81
CA PHE A 445 -1.82 1.31 15.37
C PHE A 445 -3.26 1.63 14.98
N VAL A 446 -3.57 1.57 13.67
CA VAL A 446 -4.88 1.99 13.17
C VAL A 446 -6.05 1.25 13.82
N PRO A 447 -5.99 -0.08 14.09
CA PRO A 447 -7.08 -0.76 14.81
C PRO A 447 -7.42 -0.13 16.16
N GLN A 448 -6.42 0.26 16.96
CA GLN A 448 -6.64 0.90 18.27
C GLN A 448 -7.27 2.29 18.11
N LEU A 449 -6.88 3.07 17.09
CA LEU A 449 -7.51 4.35 16.77
C LEU A 449 -8.98 4.21 16.42
N LEU A 450 -9.31 3.23 15.57
CA LEU A 450 -10.70 2.95 15.16
C LEU A 450 -11.56 2.51 16.35
N MET A 451 -11.02 1.67 17.23
CA MET A 451 -11.72 1.22 18.44
C MET A 451 -11.96 2.38 19.42
N ALA A 452 -10.97 3.25 19.65
CA ALA A 452 -11.10 4.43 20.49
C ALA A 452 -12.14 5.42 19.93
N GLY A 453 -12.10 5.67 18.61
CA GLY A 453 -13.09 6.49 17.91
C GLY A 453 -14.51 5.95 18.06
N ARG A 454 -14.69 4.62 17.93
CA ARG A 454 -15.97 3.95 18.14
C ARG A 454 -16.48 4.08 19.58
N ALA A 455 -15.59 3.92 20.57
CA ALA A 455 -15.94 4.09 21.99
C ALA A 455 -16.36 5.55 22.29
N MET A 456 -15.62 6.53 21.76
CA MET A 456 -15.98 7.94 21.89
C MET A 456 -17.31 8.27 21.22
N LYS A 457 -17.53 7.81 19.96
CA LYS A 457 -18.78 8.03 19.23
C LYS A 457 -20.00 7.49 19.99
N GLY A 458 -19.90 6.26 20.53
CA GLY A 458 -20.99 5.66 21.32
C GLY A 458 -21.31 6.44 22.60
N ALA A 459 -20.29 6.96 23.27
CA ALA A 459 -20.48 7.83 24.45
C ALA A 459 -21.06 9.20 24.06
N LEU A 460 -20.61 9.81 22.96
CA LEU A 460 -21.07 11.11 22.48
C LEU A 460 -22.54 11.07 22.05
N GLU A 461 -23.02 9.98 21.44
CA GLU A 461 -24.44 9.82 21.07
C GLU A 461 -25.37 9.96 22.28
N LEU A 462 -24.97 9.53 23.48
CA LEU A 462 -25.75 9.68 24.69
C LEU A 462 -25.81 11.13 25.20
N LEU A 463 -24.81 11.94 24.88
CA LEU A 463 -24.74 13.34 25.31
C LEU A 463 -25.51 14.27 24.36
N LYS A 464 -25.71 13.91 23.09
CA LYS A 464 -26.42 14.71 22.07
C LYS A 464 -27.76 15.29 22.55
N PRO A 465 -28.67 14.53 23.19
CA PRO A 465 -29.96 15.07 23.65
C PRO A 465 -29.83 16.19 24.71
N TYR A 466 -28.77 16.18 25.49
CA TYR A 466 -28.53 17.12 26.58
C TYR A 466 -27.77 18.37 26.15
N LEU A 467 -27.30 18.40 24.91
CA LEU A 467 -26.62 19.54 24.29
C LEU A 467 -27.58 20.48 23.55
N GLN A 468 -28.88 20.13 23.47
CA GLN A 468 -29.91 20.93 22.82
C GLN A 468 -30.19 22.20 23.61
N GLY A 469 -29.62 23.34 23.15
CA GLY A 469 -29.83 24.66 23.73
C GLY A 469 -28.61 25.61 23.69
N SER A 470 -27.43 25.06 23.49
CA SER A 470 -26.21 25.82 23.17
C SER A 470 -25.77 25.49 21.73
N ALA A 471 -25.31 26.50 21.00
CA ALA A 471 -24.95 26.42 19.60
C ALA A 471 -24.11 25.17 19.28
N SER A 472 -24.57 24.39 18.29
CA SER A 472 -23.99 23.19 17.67
C SER A 472 -23.46 22.07 18.60
N THR A 473 -24.04 20.89 18.44
CA THR A 473 -23.64 19.64 19.13
C THR A 473 -22.32 19.05 18.61
N THR A 474 -21.71 19.65 17.61
CA THR A 474 -20.47 19.23 16.95
C THR A 474 -19.45 20.35 17.01
N ILE A 475 -18.17 19.98 17.06
CA ILE A 475 -17.03 20.93 17.01
C ILE A 475 -17.08 21.72 15.68
N GLY A 476 -17.56 21.09 14.61
CA GLY A 476 -17.72 21.64 13.28
C GLY A 476 -18.12 20.55 12.29
N LYS A 477 -18.53 20.96 11.10
CA LYS A 477 -18.89 20.06 9.99
C LYS A 477 -17.76 20.00 8.99
N VAL A 478 -17.34 18.80 8.64
CA VAL A 478 -16.26 18.53 7.70
C VAL A 478 -16.81 17.75 6.51
N VAL A 479 -16.63 18.28 5.31
CA VAL A 479 -16.76 17.50 4.07
C VAL A 479 -15.38 17.00 3.70
N ILE A 480 -15.23 15.69 3.45
CA ILE A 480 -13.97 15.08 3.08
C ILE A 480 -14.13 14.19 1.85
N GLY A 481 -13.19 14.30 0.90
CA GLY A 481 -13.18 13.50 -0.32
C GLY A 481 -11.80 13.40 -0.95
N THR A 482 -11.59 12.37 -1.76
CA THR A 482 -10.42 12.25 -2.63
C THR A 482 -10.73 12.91 -3.96
N VAL A 483 -9.81 13.71 -4.46
CA VAL A 483 -9.99 14.50 -5.69
C VAL A 483 -10.18 13.63 -6.93
N LYS A 484 -10.73 14.23 -7.99
CA LYS A 484 -11.01 13.55 -9.26
C LYS A 484 -9.73 12.93 -9.85
N GLY A 485 -9.89 11.72 -10.40
CA GLY A 485 -8.81 10.92 -10.98
C GLY A 485 -7.99 10.17 -9.94
N ASP A 486 -8.30 10.32 -8.64
CA ASP A 486 -7.61 9.63 -7.55
C ASP A 486 -8.59 8.71 -6.79
N LEU A 487 -8.23 7.44 -6.70
CA LEU A 487 -9.09 6.41 -6.10
C LEU A 487 -8.58 5.92 -4.72
N HIS A 488 -7.51 6.53 -4.20
CA HIS A 488 -6.96 6.15 -2.91
C HIS A 488 -7.83 6.70 -1.77
N ASP A 489 -8.21 5.84 -0.84
CA ASP A 489 -9.14 6.19 0.23
C ASP A 489 -8.64 5.90 1.66
N ILE A 490 -7.61 5.08 1.83
CA ILE A 490 -7.12 4.62 3.13
C ILE A 490 -6.76 5.79 4.04
N GLY A 491 -5.86 6.68 3.60
CA GLY A 491 -5.45 7.85 4.37
C GLY A 491 -6.61 8.79 4.65
N LYS A 492 -7.48 9.03 3.66
CA LYS A 492 -8.67 9.85 3.77
C LYS A 492 -9.66 9.28 4.80
N ASN A 493 -9.93 7.97 4.76
CA ASN A 493 -10.85 7.32 5.69
C ASN A 493 -10.32 7.34 7.12
N LEU A 494 -9.01 7.18 7.29
CA LEU A 494 -8.35 7.34 8.59
C LEU A 494 -8.55 8.76 9.16
N VAL A 495 -8.31 9.80 8.34
CA VAL A 495 -8.55 11.20 8.72
C VAL A 495 -10.02 11.42 9.08
N ALA A 496 -10.95 10.90 8.27
CA ALA A 496 -12.39 11.00 8.52
C ALA A 496 -12.76 10.39 9.89
N SER A 497 -12.30 9.16 10.16
CA SER A 497 -12.58 8.45 11.42
C SER A 497 -11.99 9.18 12.64
N MET A 498 -10.79 9.75 12.50
CA MET A 498 -10.16 10.52 13.57
C MET A 498 -10.89 11.84 13.85
N LEU A 499 -11.32 12.55 12.82
CA LEU A 499 -12.12 13.77 12.96
C LEU A 499 -13.49 13.46 13.62
N GLU A 500 -14.17 12.37 13.19
CA GLU A 500 -15.40 11.90 13.85
C GLU A 500 -15.16 11.57 15.32
N GLY A 501 -14.09 10.81 15.60
CA GLY A 501 -13.67 10.46 16.95
C GLY A 501 -13.36 11.68 17.83
N CYS A 502 -12.95 12.81 17.23
CA CYS A 502 -12.70 14.06 17.93
C CYS A 502 -13.92 14.98 18.03
N GLY A 503 -15.10 14.57 17.56
CA GLY A 503 -16.37 15.29 17.73
C GLY A 503 -16.77 16.16 16.55
N PHE A 504 -16.13 16.05 15.40
CA PHE A 504 -16.61 16.65 14.15
C PHE A 504 -17.77 15.83 13.54
N GLU A 505 -18.68 16.49 12.86
CA GLU A 505 -19.64 15.84 11.95
C GLU A 505 -18.96 15.71 10.60
N VAL A 506 -18.58 14.47 10.20
CA VAL A 506 -17.85 14.23 8.97
C VAL A 506 -18.78 13.69 7.90
N ILE A 507 -18.77 14.32 6.74
CA ILE A 507 -19.46 13.92 5.53
C ILE A 507 -18.40 13.43 4.54
N ASN A 508 -18.16 12.12 4.52
CA ASN A 508 -17.25 11.49 3.58
C ASN A 508 -17.96 11.30 2.24
N ILE A 509 -17.50 12.00 1.21
CA ILE A 509 -18.12 12.01 -0.13
C ILE A 509 -17.44 11.08 -1.12
N GLY A 510 -16.53 10.23 -0.63
CA GLY A 510 -15.92 9.15 -1.41
C GLY A 510 -14.62 9.55 -2.11
N ILE A 511 -14.36 8.91 -3.22
CA ILE A 511 -13.19 9.02 -4.08
C ILE A 511 -13.58 9.56 -5.46
N ASP A 512 -12.61 9.94 -6.28
CA ASP A 512 -12.84 10.47 -7.65
C ASP A 512 -13.87 11.60 -7.69
N VAL A 513 -13.78 12.50 -6.73
CA VAL A 513 -14.81 13.53 -6.51
C VAL A 513 -14.58 14.73 -7.41
N SER A 514 -15.56 15.07 -8.24
CA SER A 514 -15.51 16.25 -9.11
C SER A 514 -15.62 17.57 -8.33
N CYS A 515 -15.09 18.68 -8.91
CA CYS A 515 -15.21 20.04 -8.35
C CYS A 515 -16.64 20.41 -8.02
N ASP A 516 -17.60 20.13 -8.93
CA ASP A 516 -19.00 20.44 -8.75
C ASP A 516 -19.59 19.72 -7.54
N LYS A 517 -19.20 18.44 -7.33
CA LYS A 517 -19.63 17.65 -6.18
C LYS A 517 -19.09 18.17 -4.87
N PHE A 518 -17.83 18.58 -4.81
CA PHE A 518 -17.25 19.25 -3.64
C PHE A 518 -18.03 20.53 -3.30
N VAL A 519 -18.28 21.40 -4.29
CA VAL A 519 -19.05 22.64 -4.11
C VAL A 519 -20.47 22.37 -3.67
N GLU A 520 -21.15 21.39 -4.26
CA GLU A 520 -22.50 20.99 -3.90
C GLU A 520 -22.59 20.54 -2.43
N GLU A 521 -21.71 19.61 -2.02
CA GLU A 521 -21.77 19.03 -0.68
C GLU A 521 -21.35 20.04 0.40
N VAL A 522 -20.37 20.93 0.11
CA VAL A 522 -20.05 22.05 1.01
C VAL A 522 -21.25 22.96 1.25
N LYS A 523 -21.96 23.34 0.17
CA LYS A 523 -23.19 24.17 0.27
C LYS A 523 -24.32 23.47 1.00
N LYS A 524 -24.60 22.24 0.62
CA LYS A 524 -25.72 21.43 1.15
C LYS A 524 -25.57 21.20 2.65
N ASN A 525 -24.37 20.88 3.10
CA ASN A 525 -24.08 20.57 4.50
C ASN A 525 -23.68 21.81 5.32
N LYS A 526 -23.45 22.96 4.68
CA LYS A 526 -22.88 24.16 5.30
C LYS A 526 -21.60 23.81 6.06
N ALA A 527 -20.66 23.17 5.36
CA ALA A 527 -19.43 22.69 5.96
C ALA A 527 -18.56 23.85 6.44
N ASP A 528 -17.99 23.69 7.63
CA ASP A 528 -17.01 24.61 8.20
C ASP A 528 -15.63 24.36 7.60
N ILE A 529 -15.31 23.07 7.31
CA ILE A 529 -14.06 22.63 6.73
C ILE A 529 -14.32 21.74 5.51
N LEU A 530 -13.56 21.94 4.44
CA LEU A 530 -13.41 21.03 3.33
C LEU A 530 -12.03 20.37 3.41
N CYS A 531 -11.98 19.05 3.53
CA CYS A 531 -10.75 18.27 3.46
C CYS A 531 -10.63 17.58 2.10
N MET A 532 -9.48 17.78 1.44
CA MET A 532 -9.17 17.11 0.17
C MET A 532 -7.95 16.22 0.31
N SER A 533 -8.04 15.00 -0.26
CA SER A 533 -6.97 14.02 -0.30
C SER A 533 -6.53 13.74 -1.73
N ALA A 534 -5.22 13.57 -1.94
CA ALA A 534 -4.65 13.05 -3.18
C ALA A 534 -3.41 12.20 -2.86
N LEU A 535 -3.19 11.11 -3.59
CA LEU A 535 -2.01 10.27 -3.43
C LEU A 535 -1.03 10.37 -4.62
N LEU A 536 -1.48 10.90 -5.76
CA LEU A 536 -0.65 11.02 -6.96
C LEU A 536 -0.28 12.49 -7.22
N THR A 537 0.95 12.73 -7.69
CA THR A 537 1.40 14.06 -8.11
C THR A 537 0.57 14.62 -9.27
N THR A 538 0.06 13.73 -10.12
CA THR A 538 -0.81 14.07 -11.26
C THR A 538 -2.21 14.50 -10.83
N THR A 539 -2.71 14.01 -9.68
CA THR A 539 -4.06 14.31 -9.18
C THR A 539 -4.08 15.44 -8.16
N MET A 540 -2.96 15.69 -7.44
CA MET A 540 -2.92 16.77 -6.44
C MET A 540 -3.23 18.15 -7.01
N THR A 541 -2.90 18.40 -8.27
CA THR A 541 -3.19 19.68 -8.95
C THR A 541 -4.68 19.97 -9.05
N TYR A 542 -5.54 18.94 -9.01
CA TYR A 542 -6.98 19.09 -9.01
C TYR A 542 -7.53 19.79 -7.75
N MET A 543 -6.77 19.79 -6.65
CA MET A 543 -7.12 20.56 -5.44
C MET A 543 -7.24 22.06 -5.72
N GLN A 544 -6.36 22.60 -6.59
CA GLN A 544 -6.44 23.99 -7.04
C GLN A 544 -7.74 24.26 -7.81
N GLU A 545 -8.16 23.31 -8.67
CA GLU A 545 -9.40 23.46 -9.44
C GLU A 545 -10.62 23.48 -8.51
N VAL A 546 -10.63 22.67 -7.45
CA VAL A 546 -11.69 22.70 -6.44
C VAL A 546 -11.73 24.05 -5.73
N ILE A 547 -10.59 24.61 -5.32
CA ILE A 547 -10.51 25.94 -4.69
C ILE A 547 -11.05 27.01 -5.65
N ASN A 548 -10.64 26.98 -6.92
CA ASN A 548 -11.14 27.91 -7.95
C ASN A 548 -12.67 27.76 -8.14
N ALA A 549 -13.19 26.53 -8.06
CA ALA A 549 -14.64 26.29 -8.14
C ALA A 549 -15.40 26.85 -6.93
N LEU A 550 -14.83 26.78 -5.72
CA LEU A 550 -15.38 27.41 -4.52
C LEU A 550 -15.41 28.95 -4.65
N GLU A 551 -14.37 29.53 -5.24
CA GLU A 551 -14.30 30.97 -5.53
C GLU A 551 -15.35 31.38 -6.57
N ALA A 552 -15.43 30.68 -7.68
CA ALA A 552 -16.43 30.91 -8.73
C ALA A 552 -17.87 30.76 -8.18
N ALA A 553 -18.07 29.88 -7.22
CA ALA A 553 -19.34 29.69 -6.53
C ALA A 553 -19.62 30.75 -5.43
N GLY A 554 -18.65 31.63 -5.12
CA GLY A 554 -18.76 32.69 -4.12
C GLY A 554 -18.78 32.20 -2.66
N ILE A 555 -18.28 31.00 -2.39
CA ILE A 555 -18.33 30.38 -1.04
C ILE A 555 -16.94 30.08 -0.45
N ARG A 556 -15.84 30.36 -1.15
CA ARG A 556 -14.48 30.08 -0.65
C ARG A 556 -14.22 30.69 0.74
N HIS A 557 -14.76 31.89 1.02
CA HIS A 557 -14.63 32.58 2.30
C HIS A 557 -15.52 32.01 3.42
N GLN A 558 -16.44 31.09 3.10
CA GLN A 558 -17.37 30.48 4.06
C GLN A 558 -16.89 29.13 4.59
N VAL A 559 -15.86 28.54 3.97
CA VAL A 559 -15.33 27.23 4.30
C VAL A 559 -13.81 27.28 4.40
N LYS A 560 -13.25 26.66 5.42
CA LYS A 560 -11.81 26.42 5.54
C LYS A 560 -11.40 25.24 4.67
N VAL A 561 -10.33 25.38 3.91
CA VAL A 561 -9.83 24.31 3.03
C VAL A 561 -8.58 23.71 3.64
N MET A 562 -8.61 22.41 3.91
CA MET A 562 -7.48 21.63 4.41
C MET A 562 -7.13 20.56 3.40
N ILE A 563 -5.85 20.35 3.13
CA ILE A 563 -5.35 19.37 2.18
C ILE A 563 -4.35 18.42 2.82
N GLY A 564 -4.26 17.20 2.26
CA GLY A 564 -3.30 16.19 2.68
C GLY A 564 -3.18 15.07 1.66
N GLY A 565 -2.21 14.19 1.91
CA GLY A 565 -1.85 13.08 1.03
C GLY A 565 -0.36 13.05 0.75
N ALA A 566 0.19 11.90 0.38
CA ALA A 566 1.63 11.68 0.31
C ALA A 566 2.42 12.70 -0.57
N PRO A 567 1.94 13.12 -1.77
CA PRO A 567 2.66 14.09 -2.59
C PRO A 567 2.42 15.55 -2.17
N VAL A 568 1.47 15.78 -1.23
CA VAL A 568 1.06 17.13 -0.82
C VAL A 568 2.04 17.69 0.22
N SER A 569 2.34 18.98 0.13
CA SER A 569 3.25 19.65 1.05
C SER A 569 2.67 20.98 1.54
N GLN A 570 3.24 21.54 2.62
CA GLN A 570 2.89 22.88 3.08
C GLN A 570 3.12 23.93 1.97
N GLY A 571 4.23 23.81 1.23
CA GLY A 571 4.50 24.74 0.12
C GLY A 571 3.43 24.70 -0.96
N PHE A 572 2.91 23.53 -1.29
CA PHE A 572 1.81 23.39 -2.24
C PHE A 572 0.49 23.96 -1.65
N ALA A 573 0.22 23.74 -0.36
CA ALA A 573 -0.94 24.32 0.31
C ALA A 573 -0.93 25.87 0.24
N ASP A 574 0.23 26.47 0.50
CA ASP A 574 0.43 27.92 0.42
C ASP A 574 0.26 28.44 -1.02
N GLU A 575 0.78 27.70 -2.01
CA GLU A 575 0.69 28.03 -3.42
C GLU A 575 -0.77 28.06 -3.91
N ILE A 576 -1.57 27.06 -3.55
CA ILE A 576 -2.96 26.96 -4.01
C ILE A 576 -3.95 27.74 -3.14
N GLY A 577 -3.49 28.36 -2.03
CA GLY A 577 -4.32 29.13 -1.11
C GLY A 577 -5.23 28.26 -0.23
N ALA A 578 -4.78 27.06 0.16
CA ALA A 578 -5.44 26.26 1.19
C ALA A 578 -5.21 26.90 2.57
N ASP A 579 -6.17 26.70 3.50
CA ASP A 579 -6.08 27.27 4.86
C ASP A 579 -5.26 26.38 5.81
N GLY A 580 -5.03 25.10 5.46
CA GLY A 580 -4.26 24.18 6.27
C GLY A 580 -3.76 22.96 5.48
N TYR A 581 -2.69 22.36 6.00
CA TYR A 581 -2.08 21.14 5.49
C TYR A 581 -1.80 20.18 6.65
N SER A 582 -1.90 18.90 6.37
CA SER A 582 -1.45 17.86 7.30
C SER A 582 -0.75 16.74 6.57
N ASP A 583 0.37 16.30 7.11
CA ASP A 583 1.20 15.21 6.62
C ASP A 583 0.73 13.82 7.10
N ASN A 584 -0.15 13.80 8.12
CA ASN A 584 -0.70 12.57 8.68
C ASN A 584 -2.06 12.82 9.34
N ALA A 585 -2.77 11.73 9.65
CA ALA A 585 -4.13 11.79 10.18
C ALA A 585 -4.23 12.44 11.56
N ASN A 586 -3.19 12.39 12.37
CA ASN A 586 -3.20 12.97 13.70
C ASN A 586 -3.00 14.50 13.65
N THR A 587 -2.04 14.97 12.84
CA THR A 587 -1.85 16.40 12.58
C THR A 587 -3.08 16.99 11.89
N ALA A 588 -3.81 16.21 11.07
CA ALA A 588 -5.07 16.64 10.46
C ALA A 588 -6.11 17.08 11.50
N VAL A 589 -6.24 16.34 12.59
CA VAL A 589 -7.16 16.72 13.69
C VAL A 589 -6.71 18.01 14.38
N ALA A 590 -5.40 18.16 14.62
CA ALA A 590 -4.87 19.38 15.24
C ALA A 590 -5.11 20.62 14.35
N VAL A 591 -4.81 20.50 13.05
CA VAL A 591 -5.06 21.55 12.04
C VAL A 591 -6.54 21.89 11.97
N ALA A 592 -7.43 20.89 11.91
CA ALA A 592 -8.87 21.12 11.87
C ALA A 592 -9.38 21.89 13.11
N LYS A 593 -8.87 21.58 14.32
CA LYS A 593 -9.20 22.30 15.55
C LYS A 593 -8.70 23.75 15.52
N GLU A 594 -7.47 23.96 15.03
CA GLU A 594 -6.89 25.28 14.88
C GLU A 594 -7.69 26.15 13.90
N LEU A 595 -8.08 25.59 12.74
CA LEU A 595 -8.93 26.27 11.74
C LEU A 595 -10.30 26.66 12.30
N MET A 596 -10.81 25.93 13.31
CA MET A 596 -12.04 26.24 14.03
C MET A 596 -11.83 27.21 15.20
N GLY A 597 -10.59 27.69 15.45
CA GLY A 597 -10.26 28.59 16.56
C GLY A 597 -10.28 27.89 17.94
N LEU A 598 -10.18 26.58 17.97
CA LEU A 598 -10.14 25.77 19.18
C LEU A 598 -8.67 25.57 19.57
N HIS A 599 -8.11 26.52 20.28
CA HIS A 599 -6.75 26.38 20.83
C HIS A 599 -6.72 25.31 21.92
N GLN A 600 -5.62 24.55 21.99
CA GLN A 600 -5.35 23.49 22.97
C GLN A 600 -5.36 24.00 24.41
#